data_488af1c049c129ae64efef527ca10510
#
_entry.id   488af1c049c129ae64efef527ca10510
#
_cell.length_a   1.000
_cell.length_b   1.000
_cell.length_c   1.000
_cell.angle_alpha   90.00
_cell.angle_beta   90.00
_cell.angle_gamma   90.00
#
_symmetry.space_group_name_H-M   'P 1'
#
loop_
_entity.id
_entity.type
_entity.pdbx_description
1 polymer ?
#
loop_
_entity_poly.entity_id
_entity_poly.type
_entity_poly.pdbx_seq_one_letter_code
_entity_poly.pdbx_strand_id
1 'polypeptide(L)'
;MINIFAFNIPFISIFMLMIAAIITPLLPKKNRIPEKLSCYVIGIVAILSAYLLYSLTNSGQSLAFNFSMGHFPAPWGNELRAGPLEAILSLVFCVAMLLSLTGNFSSTAEDIPASRRQIFSVLVNLLTASLLALTYTNDLFTAYVFIEINTIAACAIVAVKEGPETVRAALRYLVMSLVGSGLVMIAICLLYDLTGHLLMQNMHGAIQVLVTTKSYMMPLTVSLALITAGLAIKSALYPFASWLPDAHGSSTNASSAILSGLVLKGHIFTIIKIFYRVFGLEVIHLLRMDTVIFILGLLAMIMGSVHALRQRNVKRMIAWSSVAQVGYIFLGVGLNTTAGIAAACLHIIVHACIKPMLFTAAGGLSNAAGHKKGLHALMGTFYVNRWAGMGLIVGAFSMMGIPGFAGFASKLSLMMASFDHSVVVWSLAALAISSVLNALYYVPAVIVVLTHNKDAHKNFTAPAPTRGYKISMFIFLALNFYLGLFCFPLLRLITRGVNVL
;
A
#
# COMPACT_ATOMS: atom_id res chain seq x y z
N MET A 1 5.05 0.56 -31.93
CA MET A 1 3.74 1.16 -31.54
C MET A 1 3.09 0.25 -30.49
N ILE A 2 2.54 0.84 -29.44
CA ILE A 2 1.76 0.09 -28.45
C ILE A 2 0.50 -0.43 -29.13
N ASN A 3 0.15 -1.70 -28.94
CA ASN A 3 -1.07 -2.28 -29.52
C ASN A 3 -2.30 -1.55 -28.96
N ILE A 4 -3.31 -1.29 -29.80
CA ILE A 4 -4.58 -0.63 -29.45
C ILE A 4 -5.21 -1.29 -28.22
N PHE A 5 -5.11 -2.61 -28.08
CA PHE A 5 -5.60 -3.33 -26.91
C PHE A 5 -4.85 -2.92 -25.63
N ALA A 6 -3.52 -2.88 -25.66
CA ALA A 6 -2.69 -2.48 -24.51
C ALA A 6 -2.97 -1.03 -24.11
N PHE A 7 -3.23 -0.15 -25.08
CA PHE A 7 -3.56 1.25 -24.86
C PHE A 7 -4.84 1.44 -24.01
N ASN A 8 -5.82 0.57 -24.17
CA ASN A 8 -7.11 0.65 -23.45
C ASN A 8 -7.10 -0.06 -22.09
N ILE A 9 -6.06 -0.83 -21.74
CA ILE A 9 -6.03 -1.64 -20.50
C ILE A 9 -6.25 -0.82 -19.22
N PRO A 10 -5.65 0.36 -19.01
CA PRO A 10 -5.88 1.15 -17.80
C PRO A 10 -7.37 1.44 -17.58
N PHE A 11 -8.06 1.90 -18.61
CA PHE A 11 -9.49 2.19 -18.58
C PHE A 11 -10.33 0.93 -18.35
N ILE A 12 -10.08 -0.12 -19.15
CA ILE A 12 -10.81 -1.41 -19.07
C ILE A 12 -10.68 -2.01 -17.66
N SER A 13 -9.48 -1.96 -17.07
CA SER A 13 -9.22 -2.50 -15.74
C SER A 13 -10.02 -1.81 -14.64
N ILE A 14 -10.07 -0.48 -14.65
CA ILE A 14 -10.86 0.29 -13.69
C ILE A 14 -12.35 0.01 -13.88
N PHE A 15 -12.82 0.05 -15.14
CA PHE A 15 -14.23 -0.07 -15.48
C PHE A 15 -14.78 -1.47 -15.18
N MET A 16 -14.02 -2.54 -15.46
CA MET A 16 -14.39 -3.91 -15.11
C MET A 16 -14.63 -4.08 -13.61
N LEU A 17 -13.78 -3.50 -12.76
CA LEU A 17 -13.91 -3.56 -11.31
C LEU A 17 -15.13 -2.76 -10.82
N MET A 18 -15.40 -1.60 -11.42
CA MET A 18 -16.59 -0.79 -11.12
C MET A 18 -17.87 -1.54 -11.51
N ILE A 19 -17.92 -2.13 -12.70
CA ILE A 19 -19.04 -2.98 -13.14
C ILE A 19 -19.20 -4.17 -12.20
N ALA A 20 -18.13 -4.84 -11.83
CA ALA A 20 -18.19 -5.95 -10.88
C ALA A 20 -18.77 -5.50 -9.52
N ALA A 21 -18.44 -4.30 -9.04
CA ALA A 21 -19.03 -3.75 -7.83
C ALA A 21 -20.55 -3.53 -7.96
N ILE A 22 -21.03 -3.05 -9.12
CA ILE A 22 -22.45 -2.81 -9.41
C ILE A 22 -23.22 -4.14 -9.56
N ILE A 23 -22.63 -5.14 -10.20
CA ILE A 23 -23.27 -6.45 -10.43
C ILE A 23 -23.30 -7.30 -9.14
N THR A 24 -22.30 -7.17 -8.29
CA THR A 24 -22.16 -8.00 -7.07
C THR A 24 -23.42 -8.02 -6.19
N PRO A 25 -24.14 -6.90 -5.91
CA PRO A 25 -25.38 -6.91 -5.13
C PRO A 25 -26.53 -7.69 -5.76
N LEU A 26 -26.55 -7.84 -7.09
CA LEU A 26 -27.60 -8.54 -7.84
C LEU A 26 -27.40 -10.06 -7.81
N LEU A 27 -26.23 -10.55 -7.38
CA LEU A 27 -25.92 -11.98 -7.39
C LEU A 27 -26.51 -12.73 -6.19
N PRO A 28 -26.87 -14.00 -6.38
CA PRO A 28 -27.33 -14.82 -5.27
C PRO A 28 -26.20 -15.07 -4.26
N LYS A 29 -26.52 -15.02 -2.96
CA LYS A 29 -25.57 -15.26 -1.87
C LYS A 29 -25.14 -16.72 -1.74
N LYS A 30 -25.81 -17.63 -2.47
CA LYS A 30 -25.53 -19.07 -2.46
C LYS A 30 -24.10 -19.35 -2.96
N ASN A 31 -23.44 -20.32 -2.34
CA ASN A 31 -22.10 -20.80 -2.72
C ASN A 31 -21.02 -19.71 -2.78
N ARG A 32 -21.22 -18.57 -2.11
CA ARG A 32 -20.27 -17.45 -2.05
C ARG A 32 -19.91 -16.91 -3.46
N ILE A 33 -20.92 -16.85 -4.35
CA ILE A 33 -20.74 -16.36 -5.72
C ILE A 33 -20.18 -14.93 -5.75
N PRO A 34 -20.63 -13.96 -4.91
CA PRO A 34 -20.08 -12.61 -4.89
C PRO A 34 -18.57 -12.57 -4.63
N GLU A 35 -18.08 -13.31 -3.63
CA GLU A 35 -16.65 -13.32 -3.30
C GLU A 35 -15.81 -13.99 -4.41
N LYS A 36 -16.34 -15.04 -5.03
CA LYS A 36 -15.67 -15.72 -6.15
C LYS A 36 -15.58 -14.79 -7.36
N LEU A 37 -16.67 -14.06 -7.69
CA LEU A 37 -16.67 -13.09 -8.78
C LEU A 37 -15.57 -12.03 -8.57
N SER A 38 -15.47 -11.46 -7.37
CA SER A 38 -14.41 -10.50 -7.07
C SER A 38 -13.02 -11.08 -7.32
N CYS A 39 -12.75 -12.31 -6.88
CA CYS A 39 -11.48 -12.98 -7.14
C CYS A 39 -11.23 -13.20 -8.65
N TYR A 40 -12.25 -13.59 -9.42
CA TYR A 40 -12.11 -13.78 -10.87
C TYR A 40 -11.82 -12.47 -11.60
N VAL A 41 -12.58 -11.42 -11.30
CA VAL A 41 -12.38 -10.11 -11.96
C VAL A 41 -11.01 -9.54 -11.63
N ILE A 42 -10.60 -9.57 -10.36
CA ILE A 42 -9.27 -9.11 -9.94
C ILE A 42 -8.17 -9.95 -10.61
N GLY A 43 -8.38 -11.26 -10.76
CA GLY A 43 -7.47 -12.15 -11.46
C GLY A 43 -7.31 -11.79 -12.95
N ILE A 44 -8.42 -11.50 -13.64
CA ILE A 44 -8.38 -11.02 -15.04
C ILE A 44 -7.63 -9.69 -15.13
N VAL A 45 -7.91 -8.75 -14.24
CA VAL A 45 -7.23 -7.45 -14.20
C VAL A 45 -5.74 -7.60 -13.92
N ALA A 46 -5.33 -8.57 -13.09
CA ALA A 46 -3.91 -8.88 -12.88
C ALA A 46 -3.24 -9.37 -14.18
N ILE A 47 -3.93 -10.23 -14.95
CA ILE A 47 -3.42 -10.70 -16.26
C ILE A 47 -3.32 -9.54 -17.25
N LEU A 48 -4.32 -8.66 -17.31
CA LEU A 48 -4.29 -7.45 -18.15
C LEU A 48 -3.12 -6.53 -17.76
N SER A 49 -2.89 -6.32 -16.46
CA SER A 49 -1.77 -5.51 -15.97
C SER A 49 -0.41 -6.13 -16.30
N ALA A 50 -0.30 -7.47 -16.24
CA ALA A 50 0.91 -8.18 -16.68
C ALA A 50 1.15 -8.05 -18.19
N TYR A 51 0.10 -8.14 -18.99
CA TYR A 51 0.18 -7.94 -20.44
C TYR A 51 0.56 -6.48 -20.78
N LEU A 52 0.00 -5.50 -20.08
CA LEU A 52 0.39 -4.09 -20.23
C LEU A 52 1.89 -3.90 -19.95
N LEU A 53 2.38 -4.45 -18.82
CA LEU A 53 3.79 -4.39 -18.47
C LEU A 53 4.68 -5.04 -19.53
N TYR A 54 4.30 -6.22 -20.02
CA TYR A 54 5.00 -6.91 -21.10
C TYR A 54 5.05 -6.07 -22.38
N SER A 55 3.93 -5.47 -22.77
CA SER A 55 3.84 -4.61 -23.97
C SER A 55 4.73 -3.37 -23.86
N LEU A 56 4.78 -2.72 -22.68
CA LEU A 56 5.62 -1.56 -22.42
C LEU A 56 7.11 -1.91 -22.41
N THR A 57 7.48 -3.08 -21.89
CA THR A 57 8.90 -3.50 -21.81
C THR A 57 9.46 -3.97 -23.14
N ASN A 58 8.64 -4.62 -23.99
CA ASN A 58 9.08 -5.19 -25.27
C ASN A 58 9.01 -4.18 -26.43
N SER A 59 8.35 -3.02 -26.28
CA SER A 59 8.29 -2.02 -27.33
C SER A 59 9.63 -1.31 -27.62
N GLY A 60 10.71 -1.69 -26.95
CA GLY A 60 12.07 -1.15 -27.12
C GLY A 60 12.24 0.29 -26.62
N GLN A 61 11.16 0.98 -26.37
CA GLN A 61 11.10 2.31 -25.78
C GLN A 61 10.22 2.23 -24.54
N SER A 62 10.73 2.63 -23.39
CA SER A 62 9.95 2.75 -22.14
C SER A 62 9.00 3.94 -22.26
N LEU A 63 8.02 3.85 -23.14
CA LEU A 63 7.10 4.95 -23.41
C LEU A 63 5.94 4.88 -22.42
N ALA A 64 5.82 5.91 -21.60
CA ALA A 64 4.54 6.24 -20.99
C ALA A 64 3.61 6.79 -22.08
N PHE A 65 2.33 6.47 -21.99
CA PHE A 65 1.31 7.01 -22.87
C PHE A 65 0.16 7.63 -22.08
N ASN A 66 -0.47 8.63 -22.68
CA ASN A 66 -1.64 9.29 -22.12
C ASN A 66 -2.89 8.79 -22.83
N PHE A 67 -3.93 8.49 -22.07
CA PHE A 67 -5.25 8.05 -22.56
C PHE A 67 -6.29 9.07 -22.13
N SER A 68 -6.82 9.86 -23.09
CA SER A 68 -7.92 10.80 -22.83
C SER A 68 -9.24 10.06 -22.82
N MET A 69 -9.95 10.11 -21.70
CA MET A 69 -11.24 9.44 -21.54
C MET A 69 -12.27 10.08 -22.47
N GLY A 70 -12.94 9.24 -23.26
CA GLY A 70 -13.92 9.68 -24.24
C GLY A 70 -13.36 10.49 -25.41
N HIS A 71 -12.03 10.53 -25.59
CA HIS A 71 -11.32 11.34 -26.60
C HIS A 71 -11.57 12.86 -26.49
N PHE A 72 -12.07 13.32 -25.36
CA PHE A 72 -12.24 14.75 -25.11
C PHE A 72 -10.93 15.34 -24.55
N PRO A 73 -10.50 16.49 -25.10
CA PRO A 73 -9.34 17.21 -24.53
C PRO A 73 -9.68 17.82 -23.17
N ALA A 74 -8.66 18.10 -22.37
CA ALA A 74 -8.84 18.84 -21.14
C ALA A 74 -9.41 20.26 -21.43
N PRO A 75 -10.28 20.80 -20.57
CA PRO A 75 -10.73 20.29 -19.26
C PRO A 75 -11.95 19.37 -19.32
N TRP A 76 -12.48 19.07 -20.49
CA TRP A 76 -13.71 18.28 -20.68
C TRP A 76 -13.54 16.78 -20.46
N GLY A 77 -12.34 16.25 -20.67
CA GLY A 77 -12.01 14.84 -20.47
C GLY A 77 -10.92 14.64 -19.43
N ASN A 78 -11.06 13.55 -18.64
CA ASN A 78 -10.02 13.09 -17.74
C ASN A 78 -8.92 12.36 -18.52
N GLU A 79 -7.70 12.43 -18.02
CA GLU A 79 -6.56 11.76 -18.60
C GLU A 79 -6.01 10.69 -17.66
N LEU A 80 -5.81 9.50 -18.21
CA LEU A 80 -5.05 8.43 -17.57
C LEU A 80 -3.66 8.38 -18.21
N ARG A 81 -2.64 8.17 -17.40
CA ARG A 81 -1.27 7.95 -17.87
C ARG A 81 -0.78 6.59 -17.40
N ALA A 82 -0.22 5.82 -18.31
CA ALA A 82 0.34 4.51 -18.03
C ALA A 82 1.77 4.44 -18.54
N GLY A 83 2.67 4.12 -17.63
CA GLY A 83 4.07 3.81 -17.86
C GLY A 83 4.46 2.50 -17.19
N PRO A 84 5.74 2.11 -17.26
CA PRO A 84 6.22 0.88 -16.64
C PRO A 84 5.96 0.81 -15.14
N LEU A 85 6.11 1.93 -14.43
CA LEU A 85 5.91 2.00 -12.98
C LEU A 85 4.45 1.80 -12.60
N GLU A 86 3.52 2.46 -13.30
CA GLU A 86 2.09 2.29 -13.08
C GLU A 86 1.65 0.85 -13.38
N ALA A 87 2.16 0.24 -14.45
CA ALA A 87 1.84 -1.14 -14.80
C ALA A 87 2.35 -2.15 -13.76
N ILE A 88 3.56 -1.95 -13.22
CA ILE A 88 4.11 -2.77 -12.13
C ILE A 88 3.24 -2.64 -10.87
N LEU A 89 2.91 -1.42 -10.46
CA LEU A 89 2.13 -1.19 -9.24
C LEU A 89 0.71 -1.75 -9.37
N SER A 90 0.08 -1.57 -10.53
CA SER A 90 -1.23 -2.16 -10.84
C SER A 90 -1.20 -3.69 -10.72
N LEU A 91 -0.20 -4.35 -11.31
CA LEU A 91 -0.01 -5.79 -11.21
C LEU A 91 0.19 -6.22 -9.75
N VAL A 92 1.08 -5.56 -9.01
CA VAL A 92 1.36 -5.88 -7.60
C VAL A 92 0.12 -5.70 -6.74
N PHE A 93 -0.66 -4.64 -6.95
CA PHE A 93 -1.89 -4.39 -6.20
C PHE A 93 -2.94 -5.46 -6.47
N CYS A 94 -3.14 -5.86 -7.72
CA CYS A 94 -4.08 -6.92 -8.08
C CYS A 94 -3.66 -8.28 -7.52
N VAL A 95 -2.37 -8.65 -7.63
CA VAL A 95 -1.85 -9.92 -7.11
C VAL A 95 -1.95 -9.95 -5.58
N ALA A 96 -1.52 -8.89 -4.88
CA ALA A 96 -1.60 -8.83 -3.43
C ALA A 96 -3.05 -8.82 -2.92
N MET A 97 -3.99 -8.17 -3.65
CA MET A 97 -5.42 -8.22 -3.35
C MET A 97 -5.95 -9.64 -3.50
N LEU A 98 -5.68 -10.31 -4.62
CA LEU A 98 -6.13 -11.67 -4.90
C LEU A 98 -5.62 -12.66 -3.84
N LEU A 99 -4.33 -12.57 -3.49
CA LEU A 99 -3.74 -13.42 -2.46
C LEU A 99 -4.29 -13.13 -1.06
N SER A 100 -4.59 -11.86 -0.75
CA SER A 100 -5.23 -11.48 0.52
C SER A 100 -6.64 -12.04 0.64
N LEU A 101 -7.43 -12.02 -0.45
CA LEU A 101 -8.79 -12.57 -0.48
C LEU A 101 -8.77 -14.09 -0.40
N THR A 102 -7.97 -14.75 -1.25
CA THR A 102 -7.90 -16.23 -1.31
C THR A 102 -7.32 -16.81 -0.04
N GLY A 103 -6.29 -16.17 0.53
CA GLY A 103 -5.68 -16.57 1.79
C GLY A 103 -6.59 -16.44 3.01
N ASN A 104 -7.50 -15.47 3.00
CA ASN A 104 -8.44 -15.25 4.09
C ASN A 104 -9.87 -15.68 3.77
N PHE A 105 -10.08 -16.45 2.70
CA PHE A 105 -11.41 -16.79 2.22
C PHE A 105 -12.27 -17.50 3.29
N SER A 106 -11.72 -18.47 4.04
CA SER A 106 -12.46 -19.16 5.12
C SER A 106 -12.65 -18.27 6.35
N SER A 107 -11.60 -17.58 6.80
CA SER A 107 -11.70 -16.69 7.97
C SER A 107 -12.66 -15.51 7.74
N THR A 108 -12.79 -15.02 6.51
CA THR A 108 -13.78 -14.02 6.15
C THR A 108 -15.21 -14.56 6.36
N ALA A 109 -15.44 -15.86 6.10
CA ALA A 109 -16.73 -16.49 6.34
C ALA A 109 -17.06 -16.65 7.83
N GLU A 110 -16.05 -16.77 8.69
CA GLU A 110 -16.22 -16.85 10.13
C GLU A 110 -16.38 -15.46 10.76
N ASP A 111 -15.57 -14.49 10.31
CA ASP A 111 -15.48 -13.14 10.86
C ASP A 111 -16.63 -12.22 10.42
N ILE A 112 -17.23 -12.44 9.23
CA ILE A 112 -18.24 -11.54 8.64
C ILE A 112 -19.59 -12.25 8.55
N PRO A 113 -20.69 -11.67 9.10
CA PRO A 113 -22.03 -12.18 8.97
C PRO A 113 -22.42 -12.38 7.49
N ALA A 114 -23.18 -13.44 7.20
CA ALA A 114 -23.58 -13.79 5.84
C ALA A 114 -24.30 -12.65 5.10
N SER A 115 -25.05 -11.80 5.84
CA SER A 115 -25.73 -10.61 5.32
C SER A 115 -24.76 -9.55 4.77
N ARG A 116 -23.56 -9.42 5.36
CA ARG A 116 -22.56 -8.38 5.03
C ARG A 116 -21.47 -8.83 4.06
N ARG A 117 -21.32 -10.14 3.79
CA ARG A 117 -20.27 -10.65 2.89
C ARG A 117 -20.38 -10.13 1.47
N GLN A 118 -21.62 -9.96 0.99
CA GLN A 118 -21.87 -9.38 -0.33
C GLN A 118 -21.41 -7.92 -0.39
N ILE A 119 -21.71 -7.12 0.66
CA ILE A 119 -21.24 -5.74 0.79
C ILE A 119 -19.69 -5.70 0.84
N PHE A 120 -19.07 -6.63 1.59
CA PHE A 120 -17.62 -6.75 1.61
C PHE A 120 -17.02 -6.93 0.21
N SER A 121 -17.63 -7.79 -0.64
CA SER A 121 -17.19 -8.01 -2.01
C SER A 121 -17.35 -6.75 -2.90
N VAL A 122 -18.46 -6.02 -2.74
CA VAL A 122 -18.66 -4.71 -3.41
C VAL A 122 -17.53 -3.75 -3.03
N LEU A 123 -17.25 -3.60 -1.73
CA LEU A 123 -16.24 -2.70 -1.21
C LEU A 123 -14.84 -3.08 -1.68
N VAL A 124 -14.52 -4.37 -1.77
CA VAL A 124 -13.24 -4.86 -2.32
C VAL A 124 -13.09 -4.47 -3.79
N ASN A 125 -14.13 -4.63 -4.60
CA ASN A 125 -14.08 -4.26 -6.02
C ASN A 125 -13.94 -2.74 -6.18
N LEU A 126 -14.69 -1.92 -5.43
CA LEU A 126 -14.58 -0.45 -5.45
C LEU A 126 -13.20 0.01 -4.97
N LEU A 127 -12.67 -0.61 -3.92
CA LEU A 127 -11.35 -0.29 -3.39
C LEU A 127 -10.26 -0.63 -4.40
N THR A 128 -10.36 -1.78 -5.08
CA THR A 128 -9.40 -2.15 -6.12
C THR A 128 -9.49 -1.20 -7.32
N ALA A 129 -10.71 -0.86 -7.76
CA ALA A 129 -10.94 0.11 -8.84
C ALA A 129 -10.31 1.48 -8.50
N SER A 130 -10.55 1.98 -7.29
CA SER A 130 -10.00 3.27 -6.84
C SER A 130 -8.47 3.25 -6.74
N LEU A 131 -7.86 2.14 -6.30
CA LEU A 131 -6.40 2.00 -6.27
C LEU A 131 -5.79 2.05 -7.67
N LEU A 132 -6.39 1.35 -8.64
CA LEU A 132 -5.93 1.40 -10.03
C LEU A 132 -6.15 2.77 -10.65
N ALA A 133 -7.28 3.40 -10.38
CA ALA A 133 -7.56 4.76 -10.83
C ALA A 133 -6.54 5.75 -10.24
N LEU A 134 -6.20 5.66 -8.95
CA LEU A 134 -5.13 6.45 -8.33
C LEU A 134 -3.77 6.18 -8.97
N THR A 135 -3.53 4.95 -9.41
CA THR A 135 -2.27 4.60 -10.07
C THR A 135 -2.17 5.27 -11.45
N TYR A 136 -3.24 5.24 -12.24
CA TYR A 136 -3.22 5.71 -13.62
C TYR A 136 -3.61 7.17 -13.83
N THR A 137 -4.39 7.80 -12.95
CA THR A 137 -4.88 9.17 -13.17
C THR A 137 -3.73 10.18 -13.34
N ASN A 138 -3.90 11.10 -14.28
CA ASN A 138 -3.02 12.25 -14.55
C ASN A 138 -3.71 13.58 -14.25
N ASP A 139 -4.87 13.56 -13.63
CA ASP A 139 -5.66 14.71 -13.22
C ASP A 139 -5.75 14.76 -11.69
N LEU A 140 -5.50 15.93 -11.11
CA LEU A 140 -5.41 16.09 -9.65
C LEU A 140 -6.77 16.04 -8.96
N PHE A 141 -7.83 16.56 -9.60
CA PHE A 141 -9.18 16.49 -9.05
C PHE A 141 -9.74 15.07 -9.14
N THR A 142 -9.50 14.39 -10.25
CA THR A 142 -9.85 12.98 -10.40
C THR A 142 -9.11 12.12 -9.38
N ALA A 143 -7.83 12.40 -9.10
CA ALA A 143 -7.10 11.75 -8.02
C ALA A 143 -7.81 11.94 -6.66
N TYR A 144 -8.26 13.17 -6.37
CA TYR A 144 -9.01 13.45 -5.14
C TYR A 144 -10.30 12.62 -5.05
N VAL A 145 -11.10 12.55 -6.11
CA VAL A 145 -12.33 11.75 -6.14
C VAL A 145 -12.03 10.27 -5.81
N PHE A 146 -10.99 9.70 -6.42
CA PHE A 146 -10.61 8.31 -6.17
C PHE A 146 -9.97 8.10 -4.80
N ILE A 147 -9.32 9.12 -4.22
CA ILE A 147 -8.89 9.12 -2.81
C ILE A 147 -10.11 8.99 -1.89
N GLU A 148 -11.22 9.70 -2.17
CA GLU A 148 -12.43 9.63 -1.35
C GLU A 148 -13.14 8.27 -1.48
N ILE A 149 -13.28 7.75 -2.70
CA ILE A 149 -13.85 6.41 -2.93
C ILE A 149 -13.01 5.36 -2.18
N ASN A 150 -11.69 5.45 -2.27
CA ASN A 150 -10.77 4.56 -1.57
C ASN A 150 -10.95 4.64 -0.04
N THR A 151 -11.02 5.85 0.50
CA THR A 151 -11.21 6.12 1.93
C THR A 151 -12.51 5.51 2.45
N ILE A 152 -13.64 5.80 1.79
CA ILE A 152 -14.96 5.30 2.20
C ILE A 152 -14.99 3.77 2.12
N ALA A 153 -14.49 3.18 1.02
CA ALA A 153 -14.43 1.74 0.87
C ALA A 153 -13.54 1.08 1.94
N ALA A 154 -12.37 1.65 2.23
CA ALA A 154 -11.46 1.14 3.24
C ALA A 154 -12.04 1.24 4.67
N CYS A 155 -12.67 2.36 5.02
CA CYS A 155 -13.36 2.52 6.32
C CYS A 155 -14.50 1.51 6.47
N ALA A 156 -15.31 1.32 5.42
CA ALA A 156 -16.40 0.35 5.41
C ALA A 156 -15.90 -1.10 5.51
N ILE A 157 -14.77 -1.45 4.85
CA ILE A 157 -14.12 -2.77 4.98
C ILE A 157 -13.64 -3.01 6.42
N VAL A 158 -13.18 -2.00 7.14
CA VAL A 158 -12.86 -2.12 8.57
C VAL A 158 -14.12 -2.38 9.37
N ALA A 159 -15.22 -1.66 9.09
CA ALA A 159 -16.49 -1.72 9.82
C ALA A 159 -17.33 -2.97 9.53
N VAL A 160 -17.00 -3.78 8.52
CA VAL A 160 -17.78 -4.97 8.13
C VAL A 160 -17.89 -6.00 9.26
N LYS A 161 -16.86 -6.14 10.10
CA LYS A 161 -16.88 -6.97 11.29
C LYS A 161 -17.73 -6.30 12.37
N GLU A 162 -18.66 -7.05 12.98
CA GLU A 162 -19.49 -6.55 14.06
C GLU A 162 -18.69 -6.37 15.36
N GLY A 163 -19.03 -5.34 16.10
CA GLY A 163 -18.47 -5.08 17.41
C GLY A 163 -18.24 -3.58 17.70
N PRO A 164 -18.39 -3.14 18.96
CA PRO A 164 -18.25 -1.73 19.31
C PRO A 164 -16.82 -1.21 19.11
N GLU A 165 -15.80 -2.04 19.32
CA GLU A 165 -14.40 -1.68 19.06
C GLU A 165 -14.13 -1.43 17.57
N THR A 166 -14.74 -2.24 16.70
CA THR A 166 -14.59 -2.13 15.25
C THR A 166 -15.23 -0.85 14.74
N VAL A 167 -16.43 -0.53 15.20
CA VAL A 167 -17.14 0.72 14.84
C VAL A 167 -16.34 1.94 15.30
N ARG A 168 -15.83 1.93 16.54
CA ARG A 168 -14.99 3.02 17.06
C ARG A 168 -13.72 3.20 16.23
N ALA A 169 -13.05 2.12 15.89
CA ALA A 169 -11.83 2.16 15.06
C ALA A 169 -12.12 2.67 13.64
N ALA A 170 -13.22 2.24 13.04
CA ALA A 170 -13.65 2.71 11.71
C ALA A 170 -14.01 4.20 11.73
N LEU A 171 -14.73 4.68 12.76
CA LEU A 171 -15.06 6.10 12.93
C LEU A 171 -13.79 6.95 13.12
N ARG A 172 -12.85 6.49 13.95
CA ARG A 172 -11.56 7.18 14.12
C ARG A 172 -10.78 7.27 12.81
N TYR A 173 -10.75 6.18 12.05
CA TYR A 173 -10.14 6.17 10.73
C TYR A 173 -10.84 7.14 9.78
N LEU A 174 -12.18 7.14 9.74
CA LEU A 174 -12.96 8.01 8.87
C LEU A 174 -12.70 9.48 9.20
N VAL A 175 -12.79 9.88 10.47
CA VAL A 175 -12.57 11.27 10.90
C VAL A 175 -11.16 11.75 10.54
N MET A 176 -10.12 10.95 10.83
CA MET A 176 -8.75 11.31 10.46
C MET A 176 -8.58 11.43 8.95
N SER A 177 -9.18 10.52 8.19
CA SER A 177 -9.10 10.54 6.73
C SER A 177 -9.85 11.74 6.13
N LEU A 178 -11.01 12.12 6.68
CA LEU A 178 -11.76 13.31 6.24
C LEU A 178 -10.97 14.60 6.46
N VAL A 179 -10.28 14.72 7.60
CA VAL A 179 -9.35 15.86 7.82
C VAL A 179 -8.27 15.88 6.74
N GLY A 180 -7.65 14.72 6.45
CA GLY A 180 -6.67 14.61 5.38
C GLY A 180 -7.23 15.01 4.01
N SER A 181 -8.44 14.58 3.69
CA SER A 181 -9.15 14.93 2.45
C SER A 181 -9.41 16.42 2.35
N GLY A 182 -9.88 17.04 3.42
CA GLY A 182 -10.14 18.47 3.45
C GLY A 182 -8.89 19.30 3.14
N LEU A 183 -7.74 18.91 3.73
CA LEU A 183 -6.46 19.57 3.44
C LEU A 183 -6.05 19.41 1.96
N VAL A 184 -6.21 18.22 1.39
CA VAL A 184 -5.91 17.97 -0.03
C VAL A 184 -6.83 18.79 -0.93
N MET A 185 -8.13 18.86 -0.61
CA MET A 185 -9.09 19.63 -1.43
C MET A 185 -8.79 21.12 -1.41
N ILE A 186 -8.53 21.71 -0.23
CA ILE A 186 -8.14 23.12 -0.11
C ILE A 186 -6.90 23.40 -0.96
N ALA A 187 -5.90 22.52 -0.91
CA ALA A 187 -4.69 22.66 -1.70
C ALA A 187 -4.95 22.58 -3.21
N ILE A 188 -5.84 21.69 -3.65
CA ILE A 188 -6.23 21.60 -5.07
C ILE A 188 -6.92 22.89 -5.52
N CYS A 189 -7.80 23.44 -4.70
CA CYS A 189 -8.46 24.72 -5.01
C CYS A 189 -7.43 25.86 -5.15
N LEU A 190 -6.46 25.94 -4.22
CA LEU A 190 -5.39 26.95 -4.29
C LEU A 190 -4.50 26.75 -5.53
N LEU A 191 -4.14 25.52 -5.86
CA LEU A 191 -3.33 25.23 -7.05
C LEU A 191 -4.11 25.55 -8.33
N TYR A 192 -5.40 25.26 -8.37
CA TYR A 192 -6.25 25.59 -9.50
C TYR A 192 -6.37 27.11 -9.69
N ASP A 193 -6.54 27.86 -8.59
CA ASP A 193 -6.57 29.32 -8.61
C ASP A 193 -5.25 29.92 -9.16
N LEU A 194 -4.11 29.34 -8.77
CA LEU A 194 -2.79 29.79 -9.19
C LEU A 194 -2.43 29.41 -10.64
N THR A 195 -2.90 28.26 -11.11
CA THR A 195 -2.44 27.67 -12.38
C THR A 195 -3.50 27.64 -13.47
N GLY A 196 -4.79 27.63 -13.11
CA GLY A 196 -5.92 27.44 -14.03
C GLY A 196 -6.04 26.01 -14.59
N HIS A 197 -5.28 25.04 -14.07
CA HIS A 197 -5.20 23.68 -14.61
C HIS A 197 -5.43 22.63 -13.53
N LEU A 198 -5.98 21.47 -13.94
CA LEU A 198 -6.14 20.26 -13.10
C LEU A 198 -5.28 19.10 -13.60
N LEU A 199 -4.94 19.06 -14.89
CA LEU A 199 -3.98 18.10 -15.44
C LEU A 199 -2.59 18.36 -14.89
N MET A 200 -1.96 17.30 -14.35
CA MET A 200 -0.67 17.38 -13.65
C MET A 200 0.43 17.99 -14.54
N GLN A 201 0.48 17.64 -15.83
CA GLN A 201 1.48 18.14 -16.76
C GLN A 201 1.32 19.64 -17.06
N ASN A 202 0.08 20.11 -17.26
CA ASN A 202 -0.20 21.53 -17.53
C ASN A 202 0.06 22.37 -16.28
N MET A 203 -0.30 21.83 -15.11
CA MET A 203 -0.02 22.44 -13.81
C MET A 203 1.48 22.60 -13.59
N HIS A 204 2.28 21.57 -13.94
CA HIS A 204 3.74 21.64 -13.87
C HIS A 204 4.29 22.83 -14.66
N GLY A 205 3.87 23.00 -15.93
CA GLY A 205 4.30 24.13 -16.77
C GLY A 205 3.98 25.48 -16.13
N ALA A 206 2.75 25.64 -15.61
CA ALA A 206 2.34 26.88 -14.94
C ALA A 206 3.15 27.13 -13.65
N ILE A 207 3.40 26.11 -12.84
CA ILE A 207 4.23 26.22 -11.61
C ILE A 207 5.66 26.64 -11.96
N GLN A 208 6.26 26.10 -13.02
CA GLN A 208 7.62 26.51 -13.45
C GLN A 208 7.66 28.01 -13.80
N VAL A 209 6.63 28.55 -14.46
CA VAL A 209 6.52 29.99 -14.73
C VAL A 209 6.42 30.79 -13.44
N LEU A 210 5.60 30.37 -12.46
CA LEU A 210 5.47 31.05 -11.17
C LEU A 210 6.79 31.07 -10.40
N VAL A 211 7.54 29.97 -10.43
CA VAL A 211 8.83 29.85 -9.73
C VAL A 211 9.91 30.71 -10.40
N THR A 212 9.98 30.72 -11.72
CA THR A 212 10.98 31.55 -12.47
C THR A 212 10.72 33.03 -12.28
N THR A 213 9.47 33.46 -12.24
CA THR A 213 9.07 34.84 -11.96
C THR A 213 9.08 35.21 -10.48
N LYS A 214 9.31 34.22 -9.59
CA LYS A 214 9.20 34.36 -8.13
C LYS A 214 7.84 34.86 -7.66
N SER A 215 6.79 34.62 -8.44
CA SER A 215 5.43 35.07 -8.16
C SER A 215 4.70 34.03 -7.33
N TYR A 216 3.89 34.45 -6.38
CA TYR A 216 3.01 33.59 -5.57
C TYR A 216 3.72 32.43 -4.83
N MET A 217 4.99 32.60 -4.45
CA MET A 217 5.79 31.54 -3.80
C MET A 217 5.17 31.07 -2.49
N MET A 218 4.59 31.98 -1.69
CA MET A 218 3.96 31.61 -0.41
C MET A 218 2.69 30.77 -0.62
N PRO A 219 1.70 31.15 -1.45
CA PRO A 219 0.55 30.30 -1.74
C PRO A 219 0.95 28.92 -2.31
N LEU A 220 1.98 28.87 -3.15
CA LEU A 220 2.50 27.63 -3.71
C LEU A 220 3.08 26.73 -2.59
N THR A 221 3.84 27.30 -1.65
CA THR A 221 4.37 26.57 -0.49
C THR A 221 3.25 26.05 0.41
N VAL A 222 2.23 26.88 0.68
CA VAL A 222 1.07 26.49 1.48
C VAL A 222 0.31 25.34 0.81
N SER A 223 0.06 25.41 -0.50
CA SER A 223 -0.61 24.35 -1.25
C SER A 223 0.15 23.02 -1.16
N LEU A 224 1.47 23.05 -1.36
CA LEU A 224 2.33 21.87 -1.24
C LEU A 224 2.33 21.29 0.18
N ALA A 225 2.40 22.14 1.20
CA ALA A 225 2.34 21.73 2.60
C ALA A 225 1.01 21.06 2.95
N LEU A 226 -0.12 21.62 2.51
CA LEU A 226 -1.46 21.07 2.74
C LEU A 226 -1.65 19.72 2.06
N ILE A 227 -1.25 19.57 0.78
CA ILE A 227 -1.28 18.26 0.08
C ILE A 227 -0.43 17.24 0.82
N THR A 228 0.78 17.62 1.20
CA THR A 228 1.71 16.74 1.88
C THR A 228 1.15 16.30 3.24
N ALA A 229 0.64 17.22 4.04
CA ALA A 229 0.02 16.91 5.33
C ALA A 229 -1.23 16.02 5.17
N GLY A 230 -2.11 16.35 4.23
CA GLY A 230 -3.33 15.58 3.98
C GLY A 230 -3.05 14.14 3.55
N LEU A 231 -2.12 13.94 2.61
CA LEU A 231 -1.72 12.61 2.18
C LEU A 231 -0.85 11.87 3.20
N ALA A 232 -0.08 12.56 4.04
CA ALA A 232 0.64 11.98 5.17
C ALA A 232 -0.33 11.39 6.21
N ILE A 233 -1.44 12.07 6.52
CA ILE A 233 -2.51 11.54 7.37
C ILE A 233 -3.08 10.24 6.77
N LYS A 234 -3.41 10.24 5.47
CA LYS A 234 -3.98 9.09 4.77
C LYS A 234 -2.99 7.92 4.60
N SER A 235 -1.71 8.21 4.54
CA SER A 235 -0.63 7.23 4.48
C SER A 235 -0.22 6.68 5.84
N ALA A 236 -0.84 7.15 6.92
CA ALA A 236 -0.45 6.83 8.30
C ALA A 236 1.03 7.13 8.59
N LEU A 237 1.55 8.25 8.07
CA LEU A 237 2.87 8.74 8.43
C LEU A 237 2.86 9.27 9.86
N TYR A 238 3.88 8.96 10.66
CA TYR A 238 4.01 9.54 12.00
C TYR A 238 4.24 11.07 11.93
N PRO A 239 3.54 11.89 12.75
CA PRO A 239 2.77 11.53 13.96
C PRO A 239 1.29 11.14 13.72
N PHE A 240 0.77 11.16 12.51
CA PHE A 240 -0.65 10.98 12.19
C PHE A 240 -1.12 9.52 12.14
N ALA A 241 -0.29 8.57 12.56
CA ALA A 241 -0.50 7.12 12.37
C ALA A 241 -1.39 6.44 13.42
N SER A 242 -1.86 7.15 14.46
CA SER A 242 -2.52 6.55 15.63
C SER A 242 -3.81 5.77 15.34
N TRP A 243 -4.50 6.07 14.24
CA TRP A 243 -5.70 5.37 13.80
C TRP A 243 -5.43 3.97 13.25
N LEU A 244 -4.24 3.75 12.66
CA LEU A 244 -3.92 2.53 11.92
C LEU A 244 -3.88 1.28 12.81
N PRO A 245 -3.23 1.25 13.99
CA PRO A 245 -3.20 0.08 14.86
C PRO A 245 -4.58 -0.28 15.43
N ASP A 246 -5.46 0.70 15.63
CA ASP A 246 -6.82 0.45 16.10
C ASP A 246 -7.65 -0.20 14.99
N ALA A 247 -7.55 0.29 13.74
CA ALA A 247 -8.20 -0.30 12.58
C ALA A 247 -7.76 -1.76 12.36
N HIS A 248 -6.46 -2.06 12.45
CA HIS A 248 -5.95 -3.42 12.29
C HIS A 248 -6.28 -4.35 13.46
N GLY A 249 -6.26 -3.84 14.69
CA GLY A 249 -6.53 -4.62 15.89
C GLY A 249 -7.95 -5.18 15.94
N SER A 250 -8.92 -4.40 15.44
CA SER A 250 -10.36 -4.72 15.49
C SER A 250 -10.91 -5.39 14.24
N SER A 251 -10.39 -5.08 13.04
CA SER A 251 -10.90 -5.58 11.76
C SER A 251 -10.61 -7.05 11.51
N THR A 252 -11.20 -7.61 10.42
CA THR A 252 -10.94 -8.97 9.95
C THR A 252 -9.48 -9.15 9.50
N ASN A 253 -9.05 -10.39 9.29
CA ASN A 253 -7.70 -10.67 8.79
C ASN A 253 -7.54 -10.19 7.33
N ALA A 254 -8.57 -10.41 6.50
CA ALA A 254 -8.63 -9.93 5.13
C ALA A 254 -8.55 -8.40 5.07
N SER A 255 -9.38 -7.70 5.87
CA SER A 255 -9.38 -6.23 5.96
C SER A 255 -8.01 -5.68 6.34
N SER A 256 -7.35 -6.31 7.33
CA SER A 256 -6.00 -5.91 7.76
C SER A 256 -4.95 -6.14 6.67
N ALA A 257 -5.00 -7.26 5.96
CA ALA A 257 -4.08 -7.55 4.85
C ALA A 257 -4.21 -6.51 3.72
N ILE A 258 -5.45 -6.19 3.32
CA ILE A 258 -5.78 -5.22 2.28
C ILE A 258 -5.37 -3.80 2.69
N LEU A 259 -5.75 -3.35 3.88
CA LEU A 259 -5.49 -1.99 4.36
C LEU A 259 -3.99 -1.71 4.44
N SER A 260 -3.23 -2.59 5.11
CA SER A 260 -1.78 -2.42 5.24
C SER A 260 -1.02 -2.69 3.96
N GLY A 261 -1.45 -3.68 3.17
CA GLY A 261 -0.77 -4.06 1.94
C GLY A 261 -0.94 -3.07 0.79
N LEU A 262 -2.12 -2.46 0.67
CA LEU A 262 -2.55 -1.80 -0.56
C LEU A 262 -2.98 -0.35 -0.35
N VAL A 263 -3.94 -0.09 0.53
CA VAL A 263 -4.58 1.22 0.67
C VAL A 263 -3.58 2.34 0.91
N LEU A 264 -2.68 2.17 1.87
CA LEU A 264 -1.65 3.17 2.20
C LEU A 264 -0.76 3.49 0.99
N LYS A 265 -0.47 2.50 0.14
CA LYS A 265 0.45 2.65 -1.01
C LYS A 265 -0.17 3.45 -2.14
N GLY A 266 -1.47 3.36 -2.34
CA GLY A 266 -2.17 4.23 -3.29
C GLY A 266 -1.97 5.72 -2.96
N HIS A 267 -2.15 6.09 -1.68
CA HIS A 267 -1.93 7.46 -1.22
C HIS A 267 -0.45 7.89 -1.31
N ILE A 268 0.49 7.00 -0.92
CA ILE A 268 1.93 7.27 -1.01
C ILE A 268 2.35 7.45 -2.48
N PHE A 269 1.87 6.60 -3.39
CA PHE A 269 2.19 6.75 -4.81
C PHE A 269 1.60 8.04 -5.39
N THR A 270 0.45 8.48 -4.90
CA THR A 270 -0.13 9.78 -5.28
C THR A 270 0.77 10.94 -4.85
N ILE A 271 1.38 10.91 -3.64
CA ILE A 271 2.39 11.92 -3.24
C ILE A 271 3.57 11.92 -4.21
N ILE A 272 4.11 10.74 -4.54
CA ILE A 272 5.24 10.63 -5.47
C ILE A 272 4.89 11.24 -6.82
N LYS A 273 3.69 10.96 -7.36
CA LYS A 273 3.23 11.54 -8.62
C LYS A 273 3.11 13.07 -8.54
N ILE A 274 2.52 13.60 -7.47
CA ILE A 274 2.36 15.03 -7.27
C ILE A 274 3.75 15.71 -7.18
N PHE A 275 4.67 15.13 -6.43
CA PHE A 275 6.02 15.67 -6.29
C PHE A 275 6.75 15.68 -7.62
N TYR A 276 6.63 14.63 -8.40
CA TYR A 276 7.37 14.48 -9.64
C TYR A 276 6.69 15.21 -10.82
N ARG A 277 5.37 15.00 -11.00
CA ARG A 277 4.63 15.48 -12.18
C ARG A 277 4.05 16.87 -12.04
N VAL A 278 3.74 17.32 -10.80
CA VAL A 278 3.12 18.63 -10.58
C VAL A 278 4.18 19.67 -10.22
N PHE A 279 4.98 19.39 -9.20
CA PHE A 279 5.98 20.37 -8.74
C PHE A 279 7.35 20.21 -9.42
N GLY A 280 7.80 18.98 -9.63
CA GLY A 280 9.18 18.68 -10.04
C GLY A 280 10.15 18.72 -8.84
N LEU A 281 11.22 17.92 -8.94
CA LEU A 281 12.18 17.77 -7.83
C LEU A 281 12.88 19.07 -7.45
N GLU A 282 13.14 19.97 -8.41
CA GLU A 282 13.77 21.26 -8.16
C GLU A 282 12.91 22.16 -7.29
N VAL A 283 11.61 22.25 -7.57
CA VAL A 283 10.66 23.06 -6.79
C VAL A 283 10.47 22.47 -5.39
N ILE A 284 10.40 21.15 -5.26
CA ILE A 284 10.34 20.46 -3.96
C ILE A 284 11.54 20.81 -3.09
N HIS A 285 12.74 20.84 -3.67
CA HIS A 285 13.96 21.24 -2.98
C HIS A 285 13.98 22.75 -2.63
N LEU A 286 13.57 23.59 -3.57
CA LEU A 286 13.48 25.04 -3.36
C LEU A 286 12.56 25.38 -2.17
N LEU A 287 11.42 24.70 -2.06
CA LEU A 287 10.44 24.87 -0.98
C LEU A 287 10.76 24.08 0.29
N ARG A 288 11.93 23.39 0.35
CA ARG A 288 12.41 22.57 1.47
C ARG A 288 11.46 21.43 1.90
N MET A 289 10.56 21.01 1.04
CA MET A 289 9.61 19.95 1.36
C MET A 289 10.28 18.56 1.41
N ASP A 290 11.33 18.35 0.64
CA ASP A 290 12.22 17.20 0.72
C ASP A 290 12.75 16.98 2.14
N THR A 291 13.28 18.03 2.75
CA THR A 291 13.80 18.01 4.13
C THR A 291 12.70 17.69 5.16
N VAL A 292 11.51 18.29 5.02
CA VAL A 292 10.38 18.02 5.90
C VAL A 292 9.96 16.56 5.83
N ILE A 293 9.79 16.01 4.62
CA ILE A 293 9.41 14.61 4.41
C ILE A 293 10.51 13.65 4.89
N PHE A 294 11.78 13.98 4.67
CA PHE A 294 12.90 13.20 5.16
C PHE A 294 12.86 13.07 6.69
N ILE A 295 12.70 14.19 7.41
CA ILE A 295 12.62 14.21 8.88
C ILE A 295 11.40 13.40 9.37
N LEU A 296 10.22 13.59 8.77
CA LEU A 296 9.04 12.82 9.12
C LEU A 296 9.24 11.32 8.84
N GLY A 297 9.95 10.95 7.77
CA GLY A 297 10.34 9.59 7.47
C GLY A 297 11.22 8.98 8.56
N LEU A 298 12.26 9.68 9.01
CA LEU A 298 13.13 9.26 10.10
C LEU A 298 12.35 9.06 11.41
N LEU A 299 11.49 10.02 11.75
CA LEU A 299 10.64 9.93 12.94
C LEU A 299 9.70 8.73 12.87
N ALA A 300 9.09 8.48 11.71
CA ALA A 300 8.19 7.35 11.52
C ALA A 300 8.93 6.00 11.67
N MET A 301 10.15 5.88 11.14
CA MET A 301 10.98 4.67 11.27
C MET A 301 11.27 4.33 12.73
N ILE A 302 11.64 5.31 13.53
CA ILE A 302 12.02 5.13 14.93
C ILE A 302 10.78 4.97 15.80
N MET A 303 9.86 5.94 15.76
CA MET A 303 8.69 5.95 16.63
C MET A 303 7.70 4.82 16.32
N GLY A 304 7.51 4.49 15.03
CA GLY A 304 6.73 3.32 14.64
C GLY A 304 7.27 2.02 15.24
N SER A 305 8.59 1.85 15.23
CA SER A 305 9.26 0.68 15.83
C SER A 305 9.18 0.68 17.37
N VAL A 306 9.36 1.83 18.02
CA VAL A 306 9.20 1.96 19.48
C VAL A 306 7.77 1.64 19.93
N HIS A 307 6.77 2.11 19.20
CA HIS A 307 5.38 1.77 19.49
C HIS A 307 5.07 0.29 19.23
N ALA A 308 5.69 -0.33 18.22
CA ALA A 308 5.55 -1.78 17.95
C ALA A 308 6.09 -2.63 19.11
N LEU A 309 7.24 -2.26 19.71
CA LEU A 309 7.83 -2.91 20.89
C LEU A 309 6.87 -2.97 22.10
N ARG A 310 6.03 -1.96 22.27
CA ARG A 310 5.10 -1.84 23.40
C ARG A 310 3.82 -2.66 23.20
N GLN A 311 3.61 -3.27 22.03
CA GLN A 311 2.36 -3.98 21.75
C GLN A 311 2.38 -5.41 22.28
N ARG A 312 1.28 -5.81 22.94
CA ARG A 312 1.03 -7.20 23.36
C ARG A 312 0.16 -7.98 22.37
N ASN A 313 -0.47 -7.30 21.42
CA ASN A 313 -1.32 -7.88 20.39
C ASN A 313 -0.55 -7.94 19.07
N VAL A 314 -0.45 -9.13 18.47
CA VAL A 314 0.32 -9.38 17.25
C VAL A 314 -0.13 -8.52 16.07
N LYS A 315 -1.45 -8.33 15.88
CA LYS A 315 -1.96 -7.48 14.79
C LYS A 315 -1.61 -6.01 14.99
N ARG A 316 -1.68 -5.49 16.23
CA ARG A 316 -1.29 -4.11 16.54
C ARG A 316 0.22 -3.92 16.41
N MET A 317 1.02 -4.91 16.78
CA MET A 317 2.47 -4.90 16.58
C MET A 317 2.82 -4.81 15.08
N ILE A 318 2.22 -5.67 14.24
CA ILE A 318 2.40 -5.64 12.78
C ILE A 318 1.91 -4.30 12.19
N ALA A 319 0.85 -3.69 12.74
CA ALA A 319 0.35 -2.40 12.29
C ALA A 319 1.33 -1.26 12.59
N TRP A 320 1.88 -1.18 13.81
CA TRP A 320 2.91 -0.20 14.14
C TRP A 320 4.20 -0.42 13.34
N SER A 321 4.56 -1.67 13.06
CA SER A 321 5.67 -1.94 12.16
C SER A 321 5.36 -1.48 10.73
N SER A 322 4.09 -1.36 10.31
CA SER A 322 3.73 -0.75 9.02
C SER A 322 4.00 0.75 9.01
N VAL A 323 3.74 1.45 10.13
CA VAL A 323 4.11 2.87 10.28
C VAL A 323 5.62 3.06 10.12
N ALA A 324 6.43 2.19 10.74
CA ALA A 324 7.88 2.24 10.57
C ALA A 324 8.27 2.04 9.10
N GLN A 325 7.67 1.07 8.40
CA GLN A 325 7.98 0.81 6.98
C GLN A 325 7.50 1.94 6.05
N VAL A 326 6.42 2.63 6.37
CA VAL A 326 6.02 3.87 5.68
C VAL A 326 7.13 4.92 5.82
N GLY A 327 7.76 5.02 6.99
CA GLY A 327 8.93 5.88 7.20
C GLY A 327 10.08 5.59 6.24
N TYR A 328 10.38 4.31 5.93
CA TYR A 328 11.40 3.95 4.93
C TYR A 328 11.05 4.47 3.53
N ILE A 329 9.79 4.43 3.14
CA ILE A 329 9.34 4.95 1.85
C ILE A 329 9.54 6.48 1.82
N PHE A 330 9.09 7.18 2.86
CA PHE A 330 9.22 8.63 2.94
C PHE A 330 10.67 9.10 3.10
N LEU A 331 11.56 8.30 3.71
CA LEU A 331 13.00 8.54 3.66
C LEU A 331 13.49 8.56 2.20
N GLY A 332 13.14 7.54 1.40
CA GLY A 332 13.54 7.48 0.00
C GLY A 332 12.98 8.63 -0.84
N VAL A 333 11.72 9.04 -0.61
CA VAL A 333 11.10 10.21 -1.28
C VAL A 333 11.80 11.50 -0.84
N GLY A 334 12.13 11.62 0.46
CA GLY A 334 12.81 12.80 1.03
C GLY A 334 14.26 12.98 0.60
N LEU A 335 14.92 11.94 0.04
CA LEU A 335 16.20 12.11 -0.65
C LEU A 335 16.09 12.98 -1.91
N ASN A 336 14.89 13.15 -2.45
CA ASN A 336 14.60 13.99 -3.61
C ASN A 336 15.50 13.70 -4.83
N THR A 337 15.83 12.44 -5.04
CA THR A 337 16.63 11.95 -6.17
C THR A 337 15.88 10.83 -6.90
N THR A 338 16.16 10.63 -8.19
CA THR A 338 15.59 9.51 -8.96
C THR A 338 15.90 8.17 -8.30
N ALA A 339 17.11 7.99 -7.79
CA ALA A 339 17.52 6.77 -7.08
C ALA A 339 16.71 6.57 -5.77
N GLY A 340 16.52 7.65 -5.00
CA GLY A 340 15.71 7.64 -3.77
C GLY A 340 14.26 7.26 -4.03
N ILE A 341 13.65 7.86 -5.07
CA ILE A 341 12.27 7.55 -5.47
C ILE A 341 12.15 6.11 -5.99
N ALA A 342 13.13 5.64 -6.79
CA ALA A 342 13.14 4.26 -7.28
C ALA A 342 13.26 3.26 -6.11
N ALA A 343 14.10 3.52 -5.14
CA ALA A 343 14.23 2.72 -3.92
C ALA A 343 12.95 2.75 -3.06
N ALA A 344 12.29 3.91 -2.94
CA ALA A 344 10.99 4.04 -2.29
C ALA A 344 9.91 3.21 -3.00
N CYS A 345 9.84 3.25 -4.33
CA CYS A 345 8.91 2.44 -5.13
C CYS A 345 9.19 0.95 -4.98
N LEU A 346 10.46 0.52 -4.97
CA LEU A 346 10.82 -0.87 -4.67
C LEU A 346 10.34 -1.26 -3.27
N HIS A 347 10.50 -0.39 -2.27
CA HIS A 347 10.02 -0.66 -0.92
C HIS A 347 8.48 -0.71 -0.84
N ILE A 348 7.75 0.08 -1.63
CA ILE A 348 6.28 -0.03 -1.78
C ILE A 348 5.91 -1.43 -2.24
N ILE A 349 6.54 -1.97 -3.28
CA ILE A 349 6.27 -3.30 -3.84
C ILE A 349 6.57 -4.40 -2.81
N VAL A 350 7.75 -4.36 -2.21
CA VAL A 350 8.18 -5.30 -1.17
C VAL A 350 7.20 -5.31 0.00
N HIS A 351 6.84 -4.14 0.50
CA HIS A 351 5.92 -3.99 1.61
C HIS A 351 4.49 -4.42 1.25
N ALA A 352 4.04 -4.22 -0.02
CA ALA A 352 2.75 -4.69 -0.53
C ALA A 352 2.66 -6.23 -0.59
N CYS A 353 3.78 -6.93 -0.69
CA CYS A 353 3.81 -8.39 -0.63
C CYS A 353 3.93 -8.93 0.81
N ILE A 354 4.78 -8.32 1.64
CA ILE A 354 5.09 -8.86 2.97
C ILE A 354 3.97 -8.59 3.98
N LYS A 355 3.37 -7.41 3.98
CA LYS A 355 2.35 -7.07 4.99
C LYS A 355 1.07 -7.89 4.89
N PRO A 356 0.50 -8.12 3.70
CA PRO A 356 -0.61 -9.06 3.57
C PRO A 356 -0.26 -10.46 4.05
N MET A 357 0.95 -10.96 3.76
CA MET A 357 1.45 -12.24 4.25
C MET A 357 1.47 -12.27 5.78
N LEU A 358 2.04 -11.24 6.44
CA LEU A 358 2.12 -11.15 7.90
C LEU A 358 0.75 -11.10 8.56
N PHE A 359 -0.21 -10.31 8.02
CA PHE A 359 -1.56 -10.25 8.58
C PHE A 359 -2.35 -11.52 8.34
N THR A 360 -2.20 -12.17 7.19
CA THR A 360 -2.79 -13.49 6.91
C THR A 360 -2.20 -14.55 7.82
N ALA A 361 -0.88 -14.53 8.05
CA ALA A 361 -0.21 -15.41 8.98
C ALA A 361 -0.67 -15.19 10.43
N ALA A 362 -0.71 -13.93 10.89
CA ALA A 362 -1.22 -13.59 12.22
C ALA A 362 -2.67 -14.04 12.43
N GLY A 363 -3.50 -13.97 11.39
CA GLY A 363 -4.84 -14.52 11.39
C GLY A 363 -4.86 -16.03 11.55
N GLY A 364 -4.06 -16.76 10.79
CA GLY A 364 -3.95 -18.22 10.88
C GLY A 364 -3.42 -18.70 12.23
N LEU A 365 -2.46 -17.96 12.83
CA LEU A 365 -1.96 -18.25 14.19
C LEU A 365 -3.00 -17.92 15.26
N SER A 366 -3.73 -16.80 15.11
CA SER A 366 -4.83 -16.45 16.03
C SER A 366 -5.93 -17.51 16.02
N ASN A 367 -6.31 -18.01 14.83
CA ASN A 367 -7.30 -19.10 14.73
C ASN A 367 -6.78 -20.38 15.39
N ALA A 368 -5.48 -20.70 15.22
CA ALA A 368 -4.83 -21.82 15.91
C ALA A 368 -4.77 -21.64 17.43
N ALA A 369 -4.83 -20.42 17.94
CA ALA A 369 -4.87 -20.06 19.36
C ALA A 369 -6.29 -19.81 19.90
N GLY A 370 -7.36 -20.22 19.19
CA GLY A 370 -8.75 -19.98 19.58
C GLY A 370 -9.17 -18.54 19.53
N HIS A 371 -8.84 -17.86 18.44
CA HIS A 371 -9.12 -16.45 18.16
C HIS A 371 -8.45 -15.45 19.12
N LYS A 372 -7.50 -15.91 19.93
CA LYS A 372 -6.69 -15.05 20.80
C LYS A 372 -5.60 -14.35 19.99
N LYS A 373 -5.40 -13.03 20.24
CA LYS A 373 -4.45 -12.18 19.49
C LYS A 373 -3.24 -11.76 20.33
N GLY A 374 -3.20 -12.12 21.61
CA GLY A 374 -2.08 -11.82 22.51
C GLY A 374 -0.85 -12.64 22.16
N LEU A 375 0.34 -12.03 22.16
CA LEU A 375 1.59 -12.72 21.79
C LEU A 375 1.80 -14.01 22.61
N HIS A 376 1.63 -13.98 23.93
CA HIS A 376 1.76 -15.18 24.78
C HIS A 376 0.75 -16.29 24.44
N ALA A 377 -0.44 -15.93 23.98
CA ALA A 377 -1.46 -16.91 23.58
C ALA A 377 -1.10 -17.64 22.28
N LEU A 378 -0.16 -17.11 21.50
CA LEU A 378 0.32 -17.73 20.25
C LEU A 378 1.43 -18.77 20.47
N MET A 379 1.79 -19.08 21.73
CA MET A 379 2.85 -20.05 22.05
C MET A 379 2.54 -21.42 21.43
N GLY A 380 3.50 -21.96 20.67
CA GLY A 380 3.40 -23.28 20.04
C GLY A 380 2.46 -23.39 18.83
N THR A 381 1.83 -22.29 18.40
CA THR A 381 0.88 -22.33 17.27
C THR A 381 1.53 -22.66 15.93
N PHE A 382 2.87 -22.60 15.80
CA PHE A 382 3.60 -23.10 14.64
C PHE A 382 3.28 -24.57 14.36
N TYR A 383 3.21 -25.39 15.39
CA TYR A 383 2.97 -26.83 15.25
C TYR A 383 1.53 -27.16 14.84
N VAL A 384 0.58 -26.26 15.12
CA VAL A 384 -0.83 -26.37 14.72
C VAL A 384 -1.04 -25.89 13.28
N ASN A 385 -0.45 -24.76 12.91
CA ASN A 385 -0.54 -24.19 11.55
C ASN A 385 0.85 -23.77 11.03
N ARG A 386 1.56 -24.74 10.46
CA ARG A 386 2.93 -24.53 9.93
C ARG A 386 3.01 -23.45 8.85
N TRP A 387 1.99 -23.34 7.99
CA TRP A 387 1.96 -22.33 6.93
C TRP A 387 1.88 -20.92 7.51
N ALA A 388 1.06 -20.72 8.53
CA ALA A 388 0.97 -19.44 9.23
C ALA A 388 2.28 -19.15 9.98
N GLY A 389 2.86 -20.13 10.64
CA GLY A 389 4.14 -19.99 11.31
C GLY A 389 5.27 -19.60 10.37
N MET A 390 5.40 -20.30 9.23
CA MET A 390 6.38 -19.95 8.20
C MET A 390 6.16 -18.51 7.65
N GLY A 391 4.91 -18.13 7.39
CA GLY A 391 4.59 -16.77 6.97
C GLY A 391 5.00 -15.70 7.97
N LEU A 392 4.82 -15.94 9.27
CA LEU A 392 5.28 -15.03 10.32
C LEU A 392 6.81 -14.96 10.37
N ILE A 393 7.52 -16.10 10.34
CA ILE A 393 8.98 -16.18 10.42
C ILE A 393 9.63 -15.48 9.24
N VAL A 394 9.24 -15.85 8.01
CA VAL A 394 9.79 -15.28 6.79
C VAL A 394 9.47 -13.78 6.68
N GLY A 395 8.23 -13.39 7.03
CA GLY A 395 7.84 -11.99 7.08
C GLY A 395 8.61 -11.19 8.12
N ALA A 396 8.85 -11.75 9.30
CA ALA A 396 9.67 -11.14 10.35
C ALA A 396 11.13 -10.95 9.88
N PHE A 397 11.74 -11.97 9.31
CA PHE A 397 13.12 -11.92 8.79
C PHE A 397 13.25 -10.88 7.67
N SER A 398 12.26 -10.82 6.80
CA SER A 398 12.20 -9.82 5.76
C SER A 398 12.07 -8.39 6.32
N MET A 399 11.19 -8.17 7.32
CA MET A 399 11.04 -6.85 7.96
C MET A 399 12.31 -6.42 8.73
N MET A 400 13.03 -7.34 9.35
CA MET A 400 14.33 -7.06 9.97
C MET A 400 15.39 -6.65 8.92
N GLY A 401 15.29 -7.18 7.72
CA GLY A 401 16.26 -6.95 6.64
C GLY A 401 17.39 -7.99 6.65
N ILE A 402 17.05 -9.26 6.87
CA ILE A 402 18.00 -10.37 6.75
C ILE A 402 18.29 -10.63 5.27
N PRO A 403 19.59 -10.80 4.86
CA PRO A 403 19.95 -11.11 3.48
C PRO A 403 19.19 -12.32 2.92
N GLY A 404 18.88 -12.27 1.62
CA GLY A 404 18.10 -13.30 0.93
C GLY A 404 16.57 -13.04 0.94
N PHE A 405 16.08 -12.11 1.76
CA PHE A 405 14.67 -11.74 1.81
C PHE A 405 14.41 -10.37 1.17
N ALA A 406 13.17 -10.15 0.69
CA ALA A 406 12.79 -8.95 -0.03
C ALA A 406 13.04 -7.64 0.74
N GLY A 407 12.84 -7.64 2.06
CA GLY A 407 13.08 -6.46 2.90
C GLY A 407 14.55 -6.02 2.93
N PHE A 408 15.49 -6.94 2.87
CA PHE A 408 16.91 -6.60 2.74
C PHE A 408 17.19 -5.87 1.42
N ALA A 409 16.68 -6.39 0.31
CA ALA A 409 16.91 -5.82 -1.01
C ALA A 409 16.44 -4.37 -1.10
N SER A 410 15.24 -4.06 -0.58
CA SER A 410 14.71 -2.70 -0.59
C SER A 410 15.44 -1.76 0.37
N LYS A 411 15.85 -2.23 1.56
CA LYS A 411 16.67 -1.45 2.50
C LYS A 411 18.06 -1.16 1.95
N LEU A 412 18.68 -2.15 1.30
CA LEU A 412 19.95 -1.98 0.61
C LEU A 412 19.84 -0.92 -0.50
N SER A 413 18.76 -0.95 -1.28
CA SER A 413 18.52 0.07 -2.31
C SER A 413 18.38 1.48 -1.73
N LEU A 414 17.68 1.63 -0.59
CA LEU A 414 17.56 2.92 0.11
C LEU A 414 18.93 3.38 0.65
N MET A 415 19.70 2.45 1.20
CA MET A 415 21.06 2.73 1.67
C MET A 415 21.94 3.22 0.52
N MET A 416 21.95 2.51 -0.62
CA MET A 416 22.72 2.90 -1.80
C MET A 416 22.30 4.27 -2.35
N ALA A 417 20.99 4.56 -2.39
CA ALA A 417 20.47 5.85 -2.82
C ALA A 417 20.85 7.02 -1.88
N SER A 418 21.25 6.72 -0.64
CA SER A 418 21.63 7.73 0.34
C SER A 418 23.10 8.12 0.28
N PHE A 419 24.00 7.32 -0.34
CA PHE A 419 25.46 7.56 -0.29
C PHE A 419 25.88 8.86 -0.95
N ASP A 420 25.23 9.25 -2.03
CA ASP A 420 25.58 10.47 -2.78
C ASP A 420 24.86 11.73 -2.24
N HIS A 421 24.21 11.62 -1.06
CA HIS A 421 23.44 12.71 -0.50
C HIS A 421 24.06 13.27 0.80
N SER A 422 23.92 14.58 1.03
CA SER A 422 24.43 15.27 2.23
C SER A 422 23.89 14.70 3.56
N VAL A 423 22.73 14.02 3.54
CA VAL A 423 22.09 13.42 4.72
C VAL A 423 22.44 11.94 4.91
N VAL A 424 23.50 11.43 4.26
CA VAL A 424 23.89 10.00 4.30
C VAL A 424 24.01 9.45 5.73
N VAL A 425 24.65 10.19 6.63
CA VAL A 425 24.87 9.76 8.03
C VAL A 425 23.54 9.54 8.75
N TRP A 426 22.58 10.47 8.60
CA TRP A 426 21.26 10.37 9.22
C TRP A 426 20.44 9.24 8.63
N SER A 427 20.52 9.04 7.31
CA SER A 427 19.85 7.93 6.61
C SER A 427 20.37 6.58 7.11
N LEU A 428 21.68 6.39 7.12
CA LEU A 428 22.31 5.13 7.54
C LEU A 428 22.06 4.84 9.02
N ALA A 429 22.17 5.85 9.88
CA ALA A 429 21.88 5.72 11.30
C ALA A 429 20.43 5.29 11.54
N ALA A 430 19.47 5.93 10.87
CA ALA A 430 18.05 5.58 11.01
C ALA A 430 17.75 4.18 10.47
N LEU A 431 18.33 3.79 9.32
CA LEU A 431 18.19 2.44 8.75
C LEU A 431 18.72 1.37 9.71
N ALA A 432 19.90 1.60 10.33
CA ALA A 432 20.50 0.70 11.29
C ALA A 432 19.66 0.60 12.57
N ILE A 433 19.34 1.72 13.20
CA ILE A 433 18.54 1.77 14.43
C ILE A 433 17.18 1.11 14.22
N SER A 434 16.47 1.47 13.16
CA SER A 434 15.14 0.89 12.88
C SER A 434 15.22 -0.62 12.59
N SER A 435 16.30 -1.11 11.96
CA SER A 435 16.49 -2.55 11.72
C SER A 435 16.72 -3.31 13.03
N VAL A 436 17.51 -2.76 13.96
CA VAL A 436 17.68 -3.32 15.30
C VAL A 436 16.35 -3.32 16.06
N LEU A 437 15.63 -2.20 16.06
CA LEU A 437 14.32 -2.11 16.69
C LEU A 437 13.34 -3.14 16.10
N ASN A 438 13.36 -3.35 14.78
CA ASN A 438 12.53 -4.38 14.13
C ASN A 438 12.87 -5.78 14.67
N ALA A 439 14.14 -6.10 14.89
CA ALA A 439 14.54 -7.37 15.48
C ALA A 439 14.02 -7.53 16.92
N LEU A 440 14.07 -6.47 17.72
CA LEU A 440 13.65 -6.51 19.12
C LEU A 440 12.17 -6.88 19.33
N TYR A 441 11.26 -6.59 18.39
CA TYR A 441 9.86 -7.03 18.53
C TYR A 441 9.48 -8.23 17.67
N TYR A 442 10.15 -8.47 16.54
CA TYR A 442 9.84 -9.66 15.73
C TYR A 442 10.49 -10.94 16.25
N VAL A 443 11.74 -10.89 16.75
CA VAL A 443 12.42 -12.08 17.27
C VAL A 443 11.66 -12.71 18.44
N PRO A 444 11.24 -11.95 19.48
CA PRO A 444 10.42 -12.51 20.55
C PRO A 444 9.10 -13.12 20.05
N ALA A 445 8.43 -12.48 19.06
CA ALA A 445 7.21 -13.02 18.49
C ALA A 445 7.44 -14.37 17.78
N VAL A 446 8.54 -14.51 17.04
CA VAL A 446 8.95 -15.75 16.38
C VAL A 446 9.28 -16.83 17.42
N ILE A 447 10.06 -16.49 18.46
CA ILE A 447 10.40 -17.42 19.54
C ILE A 447 9.13 -17.96 20.21
N VAL A 448 8.20 -17.08 20.57
CA VAL A 448 6.94 -17.49 21.21
C VAL A 448 6.16 -18.48 20.34
N VAL A 449 6.04 -18.20 19.05
CA VAL A 449 5.30 -19.08 18.11
C VAL A 449 5.97 -20.45 17.94
N LEU A 450 7.31 -20.50 18.02
CA LEU A 450 8.11 -21.74 17.93
C LEU A 450 8.24 -22.48 19.26
N THR A 451 8.02 -21.83 20.41
CA THR A 451 8.18 -22.45 21.72
C THR A 451 7.12 -23.53 21.93
N HIS A 452 7.56 -24.75 22.07
CA HIS A 452 6.65 -25.92 22.27
C HIS A 452 5.91 -25.81 23.60
N ASN A 453 4.58 -25.86 23.54
CA ASN A 453 3.73 -25.91 24.74
C ASN A 453 2.96 -27.24 24.74
N LYS A 454 3.36 -28.16 25.62
CA LYS A 454 2.75 -29.50 25.73
C LYS A 454 1.26 -29.45 26.10
N ASP A 455 0.84 -28.43 26.83
CA ASP A 455 -0.55 -28.28 27.31
C ASP A 455 -1.44 -27.55 26.30
N ALA A 456 -0.90 -26.70 25.46
CA ALA A 456 -1.68 -26.00 24.42
C ALA A 456 -2.22 -26.96 23.33
N HIS A 457 -1.56 -28.08 23.10
CA HIS A 457 -1.99 -29.05 22.08
C HIS A 457 -3.13 -29.97 22.50
N LYS A 458 -3.40 -30.14 23.81
CA LYS A 458 -4.42 -31.06 24.30
C LYS A 458 -5.86 -30.59 24.07
N ASN A 459 -6.09 -29.29 23.93
CA ASN A 459 -7.44 -28.69 23.90
C ASN A 459 -7.80 -27.97 22.59
N PHE A 460 -6.98 -28.08 21.55
CA PHE A 460 -7.17 -27.29 20.33
C PHE A 460 -7.37 -28.15 19.08
N THR A 461 -8.61 -28.32 18.65
CA THR A 461 -9.01 -28.77 17.30
C THR A 461 -9.20 -27.57 16.39
N ALA A 462 -8.10 -26.85 16.05
CA ALA A 462 -8.20 -25.83 15.01
C ALA A 462 -8.47 -26.51 13.65
N PRO A 463 -9.39 -26.01 12.84
CA PRO A 463 -9.62 -26.56 11.52
C PRO A 463 -8.36 -26.47 10.67
N ALA A 464 -8.07 -27.53 9.90
CA ALA A 464 -6.91 -27.57 9.02
C ALA A 464 -6.95 -26.40 8.01
N PRO A 465 -5.79 -25.78 7.71
CA PRO A 465 -5.74 -24.68 6.76
C PRO A 465 -6.23 -25.12 5.37
N THR A 466 -7.13 -24.32 4.79
CA THR A 466 -7.73 -24.61 3.48
C THR A 466 -6.71 -24.61 2.35
N ARG A 467 -7.03 -25.23 1.22
CA ARG A 467 -6.15 -25.23 0.03
C ARG A 467 -5.82 -23.79 -0.42
N GLY A 468 -6.83 -22.90 -0.46
CA GLY A 468 -6.63 -21.48 -0.83
C GLY A 468 -5.65 -20.76 0.10
N TYR A 469 -5.75 -21.00 1.42
CA TYR A 469 -4.81 -20.48 2.40
C TYR A 469 -3.36 -20.94 2.13
N LYS A 470 -3.16 -22.24 1.90
CA LYS A 470 -1.85 -22.83 1.64
C LYS A 470 -1.22 -22.27 0.36
N ILE A 471 -2.00 -22.18 -0.73
CA ILE A 471 -1.55 -21.65 -2.02
C ILE A 471 -1.17 -20.17 -1.88
N SER A 472 -2.04 -19.36 -1.26
CA SER A 472 -1.78 -17.94 -1.05
C SER A 472 -0.50 -17.73 -0.22
N MET A 473 -0.34 -18.47 0.88
CA MET A 473 0.84 -18.37 1.72
C MET A 473 2.11 -18.81 0.98
N PHE A 474 2.04 -19.90 0.20
CA PHE A 474 3.16 -20.37 -0.62
C PHE A 474 3.60 -19.33 -1.64
N ILE A 475 2.64 -18.69 -2.34
CA ILE A 475 2.96 -17.65 -3.33
C ILE A 475 3.56 -16.42 -2.63
N PHE A 476 3.05 -15.99 -1.49
CA PHE A 476 3.66 -14.90 -0.73
C PHE A 476 5.09 -15.21 -0.29
N LEU A 477 5.34 -16.43 0.18
CA LEU A 477 6.69 -16.89 0.53
C LEU A 477 7.62 -16.88 -0.69
N ALA A 478 7.16 -17.44 -1.81
CA ALA A 478 7.92 -17.47 -3.07
C ALA A 478 8.23 -16.05 -3.59
N LEU A 479 7.25 -15.13 -3.56
CA LEU A 479 7.46 -13.74 -3.92
C LEU A 479 8.48 -13.04 -3.02
N ASN A 480 8.47 -13.34 -1.72
CA ASN A 480 9.43 -12.77 -0.78
C ASN A 480 10.87 -13.19 -1.13
N PHE A 481 11.11 -14.48 -1.39
CA PHE A 481 12.43 -14.96 -1.80
C PHE A 481 12.81 -14.44 -3.20
N TYR A 482 11.87 -14.44 -4.15
CA TYR A 482 12.12 -13.92 -5.50
C TYR A 482 12.55 -12.45 -5.47
N LEU A 483 11.81 -11.60 -4.76
CA LEU A 483 12.14 -10.17 -4.61
C LEU A 483 13.43 -9.95 -3.82
N GLY A 484 13.81 -10.86 -2.93
CA GLY A 484 15.07 -10.81 -2.19
C GLY A 484 16.29 -11.14 -3.04
N LEU A 485 16.18 -12.15 -3.90
CA LEU A 485 17.29 -12.66 -4.69
C LEU A 485 17.42 -11.97 -6.06
N PHE A 486 16.29 -11.58 -6.66
CA PHE A 486 16.21 -11.05 -8.03
C PHE A 486 15.69 -9.60 -8.06
N CYS A 487 16.06 -8.77 -7.08
CA CYS A 487 15.58 -7.37 -7.01
C CYS A 487 16.17 -6.45 -8.08
N PHE A 488 17.40 -6.69 -8.57
CA PHE A 488 18.10 -5.76 -9.46
C PHE A 488 17.40 -5.57 -10.83
N PRO A 489 16.91 -6.62 -11.53
CA PRO A 489 16.13 -6.43 -12.75
C PRO A 489 14.88 -5.58 -12.52
N LEU A 490 14.16 -5.81 -11.41
CA LEU A 490 12.98 -5.04 -11.04
C LEU A 490 13.36 -3.59 -10.72
N LEU A 491 14.42 -3.35 -9.96
CA LEU A 491 14.90 -2.00 -9.64
C LEU A 491 15.25 -1.22 -10.91
N ARG A 492 15.95 -1.83 -11.88
CA ARG A 492 16.23 -1.19 -13.18
C ARG A 492 14.95 -0.81 -13.92
N LEU A 493 13.94 -1.68 -13.91
CA LEU A 493 12.67 -1.41 -14.55
C LEU A 493 11.90 -0.28 -13.83
N ILE A 494 11.93 -0.27 -12.49
CA ILE A 494 11.37 0.82 -11.67
C ILE A 494 12.08 2.14 -11.99
N THR A 495 13.42 2.16 -12.04
CA THR A 495 14.19 3.36 -12.37
C THR A 495 13.84 3.91 -13.75
N ARG A 496 13.69 3.03 -14.77
CA ARG A 496 13.18 3.43 -16.09
C ARG A 496 11.77 4.05 -16.00
N GLY A 497 10.90 3.45 -15.19
CA GLY A 497 9.55 3.97 -14.95
C GLY A 497 9.56 5.32 -14.24
N VAL A 498 10.45 5.54 -13.27
CA VAL A 498 10.60 6.82 -12.58
C VAL A 498 11.10 7.91 -13.53
N ASN A 499 12.02 7.60 -14.45
CA ASN A 499 12.53 8.58 -15.42
C ASN A 499 11.47 9.06 -16.43
N VAL A 500 10.38 8.33 -16.59
CA VAL A 500 9.25 8.71 -17.47
C VAL A 500 7.98 9.07 -16.68
N LEU A 501 8.09 9.11 -15.35
CA LEU A 501 6.99 9.48 -14.46
C LEU A 501 6.63 10.95 -14.66
#